data_f50545fb4937f3efd859c29e946ce4df
#
_entry.id   f50545fb4937f3efd859c29e946ce4df
#
_cell.length_a   1.000
_cell.length_b   1.000
_cell.length_c   1.000
_cell.angle_alpha   90.00
_cell.angle_beta   90.00
_cell.angle_gamma   90.00
#
_symmetry.space_group_name_H-M   'P 1'
#
loop_
_entity.id
_entity.type
_entity.pdbx_description
1 polymer ?
#
loop_
_entity_poly.entity_id
_entity_poly.type
_entity_poly.pdbx_seq_one_letter_code
_entity_poly.pdbx_strand_id
1 'polypeptide(L)'
;MAKKKYYVIWEGRQTGIFEDWPTAQASVAGHKGAKYKGFETRALAEEAFSQAPEKSIVAKKPSKTSKKRPAFELDERFDIHIYCDGGCDPNPGPAASGVVVYRSGNINAKYHGLYHQGTNNTAELNALFEAMKLADGLIKQGNKVQILSDSSYSVKAMTQWAAGWQRKNWTRGKNEVLANAELIKKMYACFVQLPADLSIIHVKGHSGVEGNELADRMCFIAMRDKV
;
A
#
# COMPACT_ATOMS: atom_id res chain seq x y z
N MET A 1 -32.65 -20.97 -16.20
CA MET A 1 -31.94 -21.99 -15.42
C MET A 1 -30.55 -21.48 -15.14
N ALA A 2 -30.10 -21.40 -13.88
CA ALA A 2 -28.74 -20.98 -13.53
C ALA A 2 -27.76 -22.03 -14.08
N LYS A 3 -26.73 -21.59 -14.83
CA LYS A 3 -25.65 -22.46 -15.33
C LYS A 3 -24.92 -23.09 -14.13
N LYS A 4 -24.88 -24.42 -14.06
CA LYS A 4 -24.11 -25.15 -13.04
C LYS A 4 -22.63 -24.77 -13.20
N LYS A 5 -21.96 -24.37 -12.12
CA LYS A 5 -20.53 -24.04 -12.12
C LYS A 5 -19.80 -25.01 -11.18
N TYR A 6 -18.59 -25.40 -11.57
CA TYR A 6 -17.69 -26.23 -10.77
C TYR A 6 -16.61 -25.32 -10.18
N TYR A 7 -16.27 -25.51 -8.91
CA TYR A 7 -15.30 -24.69 -8.21
C TYR A 7 -14.11 -25.55 -7.81
N VAL A 8 -12.93 -25.16 -8.25
CA VAL A 8 -11.67 -25.80 -7.86
C VAL A 8 -11.06 -25.00 -6.72
N ILE A 9 -10.69 -25.69 -5.66
CA ILE A 9 -9.97 -25.12 -4.51
C ILE A 9 -8.61 -25.79 -4.43
N TRP A 10 -7.55 -25.05 -4.67
CA TRP A 10 -6.16 -25.52 -4.55
C TRP A 10 -5.58 -25.24 -3.16
N GLU A 11 -6.02 -24.16 -2.49
CA GLU A 11 -5.65 -23.80 -1.12
C GLU A 11 -6.89 -23.35 -0.36
N GLY A 12 -7.17 -24.02 0.74
CA GLY A 12 -8.35 -23.83 1.59
C GLY A 12 -8.38 -24.82 2.73
N ARG A 13 -9.45 -24.83 3.53
CA ARG A 13 -9.66 -25.86 4.59
C ARG A 13 -9.83 -27.24 3.99
N GLN A 14 -10.44 -27.32 2.84
CA GLN A 14 -10.53 -28.53 2.00
C GLN A 14 -10.18 -28.17 0.56
N THR A 15 -9.30 -28.93 -0.06
CA THR A 15 -8.93 -28.81 -1.47
C THR A 15 -9.71 -29.80 -2.29
N GLY A 16 -10.02 -29.48 -3.55
CA GLY A 16 -10.78 -30.36 -4.42
C GLY A 16 -11.68 -29.60 -5.40
N ILE A 17 -12.59 -30.37 -6.03
CA ILE A 17 -13.57 -29.84 -6.98
C ILE A 17 -14.96 -29.91 -6.33
N PHE A 18 -15.65 -28.79 -6.28
CA PHE A 18 -16.96 -28.62 -5.68
C PHE A 18 -18.00 -28.28 -6.74
N GLU A 19 -19.20 -28.84 -6.63
CA GLU A 19 -20.26 -28.66 -7.62
C GLU A 19 -21.19 -27.46 -7.36
N ASP A 20 -21.04 -26.83 -6.21
CA ASP A 20 -21.80 -25.66 -5.79
C ASP A 20 -20.95 -24.68 -4.99
N TRP A 21 -21.36 -23.41 -5.03
CA TRP A 21 -20.65 -22.33 -4.35
C TRP A 21 -20.76 -22.39 -2.82
N PRO A 22 -21.91 -22.69 -2.19
CA PRO A 22 -21.99 -22.76 -0.74
C PRO A 22 -20.98 -23.70 -0.13
N THR A 23 -20.80 -24.91 -0.70
CA THR A 23 -19.83 -25.91 -0.23
C THR A 23 -18.38 -25.43 -0.49
N ALA A 24 -18.11 -24.86 -1.66
CA ALA A 24 -16.81 -24.27 -1.98
C ALA A 24 -16.49 -23.11 -1.05
N GLN A 25 -17.44 -22.24 -0.76
CA GLN A 25 -17.28 -21.10 0.12
C GLN A 25 -16.92 -21.52 1.56
N ALA A 26 -17.53 -22.57 2.09
CA ALA A 26 -17.21 -23.07 3.42
C ALA A 26 -15.73 -23.50 3.55
N SER A 27 -15.14 -23.96 2.44
CA SER A 27 -13.74 -24.39 2.39
C SER A 27 -12.74 -23.23 2.27
N VAL A 28 -13.17 -22.06 1.79
CA VAL A 28 -12.27 -20.90 1.60
C VAL A 28 -12.52 -19.76 2.59
N ALA A 29 -13.72 -19.72 3.20
CA ALA A 29 -14.08 -18.66 4.15
C ALA A 29 -13.15 -18.64 5.36
N GLY A 30 -12.49 -17.50 5.60
CA GLY A 30 -11.55 -17.30 6.70
C GLY A 30 -10.22 -18.06 6.56
N HIS A 31 -9.93 -18.67 5.43
CA HIS A 31 -8.63 -19.28 5.15
C HIS A 31 -7.69 -18.26 4.47
N LYS A 32 -6.67 -17.80 5.21
CA LYS A 32 -5.68 -16.84 4.69
C LYS A 32 -4.88 -17.48 3.55
N GLY A 33 -4.94 -16.87 2.36
CA GLY A 33 -4.24 -17.40 1.18
C GLY A 33 -5.05 -18.40 0.35
N ALA A 34 -6.36 -18.52 0.56
CA ALA A 34 -7.22 -19.40 -0.23
C ALA A 34 -7.09 -19.15 -1.74
N LYS A 35 -6.86 -20.24 -2.51
CA LYS A 35 -6.80 -20.20 -3.97
C LYS A 35 -7.91 -21.04 -4.56
N TYR A 36 -8.81 -20.43 -5.28
CA TYR A 36 -9.94 -21.09 -5.92
C TYR A 36 -10.34 -20.42 -7.24
N LYS A 37 -11.04 -21.16 -8.10
CA LYS A 37 -11.57 -20.66 -9.37
C LYS A 37 -12.81 -21.44 -9.81
N GLY A 38 -13.79 -20.75 -10.41
CA GLY A 38 -14.99 -21.37 -10.99
C GLY A 38 -14.82 -21.75 -12.46
N PHE A 39 -15.38 -22.89 -12.87
CA PHE A 39 -15.34 -23.45 -14.23
C PHE A 39 -16.74 -23.79 -14.71
N GLU A 40 -16.99 -23.73 -16.03
CA GLU A 40 -18.30 -24.00 -16.60
C GLU A 40 -18.60 -25.50 -16.74
N THR A 41 -17.57 -26.33 -16.79
CA THR A 41 -17.72 -27.78 -16.92
C THR A 41 -16.81 -28.52 -15.92
N ARG A 42 -17.23 -29.75 -15.56
CA ARG A 42 -16.47 -30.60 -14.67
C ARG A 42 -15.10 -30.99 -15.27
N ALA A 43 -15.06 -31.27 -16.58
CA ALA A 43 -13.81 -31.61 -17.28
C ALA A 43 -12.76 -30.49 -17.19
N LEU A 44 -13.19 -29.23 -17.37
CA LEU A 44 -12.28 -28.06 -17.20
C LEU A 44 -11.82 -27.91 -15.75
N ALA A 45 -12.66 -28.25 -14.77
CA ALA A 45 -12.29 -28.21 -13.37
C ALA A 45 -11.29 -29.33 -13.03
N GLU A 46 -11.48 -30.54 -13.56
CA GLU A 46 -10.57 -31.68 -13.36
C GLU A 46 -9.22 -31.45 -14.02
N GLU A 47 -9.20 -30.91 -15.22
CA GLU A 47 -7.97 -30.49 -15.90
C GLU A 47 -7.22 -29.43 -15.09
N ALA A 48 -7.92 -28.39 -14.63
CA ALA A 48 -7.34 -27.33 -13.84
C ALA A 48 -6.86 -27.80 -12.44
N PHE A 49 -7.53 -28.79 -11.85
CA PHE A 49 -7.12 -29.37 -10.57
C PHE A 49 -5.89 -30.26 -10.70
N SER A 50 -5.82 -31.07 -11.79
CA SER A 50 -4.66 -31.92 -12.08
C SER A 50 -3.41 -31.13 -12.49
N GLN A 51 -3.61 -29.94 -13.07
CA GLN A 51 -2.54 -28.98 -13.37
C GLN A 51 -2.23 -28.05 -12.18
N ALA A 52 -2.51 -28.49 -10.95
CA ALA A 52 -2.18 -27.73 -9.74
C ALA A 52 -0.70 -27.28 -9.80
N PRO A 53 -0.38 -26.03 -9.51
CA PRO A 53 0.97 -25.52 -9.64
C PRO A 53 1.88 -26.16 -8.59
N GLU A 54 2.58 -27.23 -9.00
CA GLU A 54 3.84 -27.55 -8.35
C GLU A 54 4.73 -26.32 -8.38
N LYS A 55 5.43 -26.07 -7.29
CA LYS A 55 6.47 -25.04 -7.20
C LYS A 55 7.53 -25.30 -8.27
N SER A 56 7.28 -24.88 -9.49
CA SER A 56 8.26 -25.00 -10.57
C SER A 56 8.81 -23.63 -10.93
N ILE A 57 10.04 -23.45 -10.55
CA ILE A 57 11.01 -22.60 -11.23
C ILE A 57 11.14 -23.15 -12.67
N VAL A 58 10.37 -22.67 -13.63
CA VAL A 58 10.60 -22.94 -15.05
C VAL A 58 10.29 -21.69 -15.88
N ALA A 59 11.26 -21.40 -16.74
CA ALA A 59 11.28 -20.33 -17.70
C ALA A 59 10.00 -20.22 -18.53
N LYS A 60 9.36 -19.04 -18.51
CA LYS A 60 8.23 -18.70 -19.38
C LYS A 60 8.70 -18.63 -20.84
N LYS A 61 8.10 -19.46 -21.72
CA LYS A 61 8.08 -19.19 -23.17
C LYS A 61 7.33 -17.89 -23.44
N PRO A 62 7.74 -17.07 -24.41
CA PRO A 62 7.14 -15.77 -24.66
C PRO A 62 5.75 -15.93 -25.27
N SER A 63 4.70 -15.64 -24.55
CA SER A 63 3.37 -15.41 -25.09
C SER A 63 3.22 -13.95 -25.51
N LYS A 64 2.58 -13.76 -26.66
CA LYS A 64 2.39 -12.51 -27.39
C LYS A 64 1.94 -11.34 -26.50
N THR A 65 2.72 -10.27 -26.55
CA THR A 65 2.37 -8.87 -26.28
C THR A 65 1.30 -8.59 -25.23
N SER A 66 1.58 -8.82 -23.94
CA SER A 66 1.09 -7.94 -22.91
C SER A 66 1.99 -6.68 -22.96
N LYS A 67 1.40 -5.51 -23.25
CA LYS A 67 2.09 -4.23 -23.03
C LYS A 67 2.62 -4.27 -21.59
N LYS A 68 3.94 -4.44 -21.41
CA LYS A 68 4.60 -4.20 -20.12
C LYS A 68 4.11 -2.83 -19.67
N ARG A 69 3.40 -2.76 -18.54
CA ARG A 69 3.23 -1.48 -17.87
C ARG A 69 4.64 -0.93 -17.66
N PRO A 70 4.90 0.34 -17.98
CA PRO A 70 6.22 0.90 -17.72
C PRO A 70 6.54 0.64 -16.26
N ALA A 71 7.73 0.08 -16.01
CA ALA A 71 8.27 0.00 -14.66
C ALA A 71 8.26 1.44 -14.12
N PHE A 72 7.92 1.62 -12.85
CA PHE A 72 8.01 2.93 -12.22
C PHE A 72 9.49 3.34 -12.27
N GLU A 73 9.78 4.40 -13.02
CA GLU A 73 11.13 4.94 -13.12
C GLU A 73 11.28 6.06 -12.09
N LEU A 74 12.37 6.02 -11.34
CA LEU A 74 12.72 7.10 -10.42
C LEU A 74 12.98 8.38 -11.21
N ASP A 75 12.52 9.50 -10.71
CA ASP A 75 12.78 10.80 -11.30
C ASP A 75 14.22 11.23 -10.94
N GLU A 76 15.12 11.12 -11.92
CA GLU A 76 16.57 11.41 -11.75
C GLU A 76 16.86 12.87 -11.37
N ARG A 77 15.87 13.76 -11.41
CA ARG A 77 16.02 15.14 -10.91
C ARG A 77 16.19 15.23 -9.41
N PHE A 78 15.85 14.15 -8.68
CA PHE A 78 15.94 14.05 -7.23
C PHE A 78 17.07 13.11 -6.82
N ASP A 79 17.89 13.56 -5.86
CA ASP A 79 18.99 12.76 -5.29
C ASP A 79 18.45 11.70 -4.32
N ILE A 80 17.33 12.02 -3.68
CA ILE A 80 16.71 11.21 -2.64
C ILE A 80 15.23 10.96 -2.96
N HIS A 81 14.83 9.69 -2.83
CA HIS A 81 13.45 9.26 -2.89
C HIS A 81 13.04 8.65 -1.56
N ILE A 82 12.03 9.20 -0.92
CA ILE A 82 11.49 8.71 0.36
C ILE A 82 10.16 8.05 0.11
N TYR A 83 10.08 6.74 0.27
CA TYR A 83 8.82 5.99 0.24
C TYR A 83 8.24 5.92 1.65
N CYS A 84 6.94 6.12 1.78
CA CYS A 84 6.26 6.01 3.05
C CYS A 84 4.89 5.34 2.90
N ASP A 85 4.56 4.48 3.85
CA ASP A 85 3.31 3.75 3.93
C ASP A 85 2.88 3.58 5.38
N GLY A 86 1.58 3.46 5.62
CA GLY A 86 1.02 3.27 6.95
C GLY A 86 -0.05 2.20 6.95
N GLY A 87 -0.04 1.32 7.96
CA GLY A 87 -0.99 0.24 8.10
C GLY A 87 -1.62 0.14 9.46
N CYS A 88 -2.79 -0.51 9.53
CA CYS A 88 -3.53 -0.77 10.75
C CYS A 88 -4.25 -2.11 10.64
N ASP A 89 -3.98 -3.05 11.56
CA ASP A 89 -4.61 -4.36 11.57
C ASP A 89 -4.81 -4.87 13.01
N PRO A 90 -6.09 -5.12 13.46
CA PRO A 90 -7.33 -4.77 12.80
C PRO A 90 -7.53 -3.24 12.70
N ASN A 91 -8.39 -2.78 11.80
CA ASN A 91 -8.68 -1.36 11.61
C ASN A 91 -10.10 -0.99 12.13
N PRO A 92 -10.25 -0.17 13.21
CA PRO A 92 -9.19 0.46 14.01
C PRO A 92 -8.47 -0.51 14.94
N GLY A 93 -7.22 -0.19 15.30
CA GLY A 93 -6.42 -1.01 16.21
C GLY A 93 -4.93 -0.68 16.19
N PRO A 94 -4.08 -1.71 16.36
CA PRO A 94 -2.63 -1.58 16.20
C PRO A 94 -2.29 -0.99 14.83
N ALA A 95 -1.49 0.06 14.84
CA ALA A 95 -1.13 0.80 13.64
C ALA A 95 0.35 1.19 13.68
N ALA A 96 0.96 1.31 12.52
CA ALA A 96 2.33 1.80 12.41
C ALA A 96 2.60 2.44 11.04
N SER A 97 3.72 3.11 10.93
CA SER A 97 4.21 3.72 9.69
C SER A 97 5.52 3.05 9.27
N GLY A 98 5.76 2.95 7.98
CA GLY A 98 7.02 2.52 7.39
C GLY A 98 7.58 3.60 6.50
N VAL A 99 8.89 3.83 6.59
CA VAL A 99 9.60 4.80 5.74
C VAL A 99 10.90 4.19 5.24
N VAL A 100 11.18 4.37 3.95
CA VAL A 100 12.40 3.87 3.30
C VAL A 100 13.02 4.98 2.46
N VAL A 101 14.32 5.19 2.61
CA VAL A 101 15.07 6.21 1.90
C VAL A 101 15.97 5.57 0.84
N TYR A 102 15.83 6.00 -0.40
CA TYR A 102 16.71 5.67 -1.50
C TYR A 102 17.58 6.88 -1.87
N ARG A 103 18.86 6.66 -2.02
CA ARG A 103 19.80 7.64 -2.58
C ARG A 103 20.34 7.10 -3.90
N SER A 104 20.14 7.83 -5.00
CA SER A 104 20.59 7.44 -6.35
C SER A 104 20.18 6.01 -6.71
N GLY A 105 18.92 5.63 -6.40
CA GLY A 105 18.38 4.30 -6.66
C GLY A 105 18.79 3.21 -5.66
N ASN A 106 19.69 3.48 -4.72
CA ASN A 106 20.10 2.53 -3.71
C ASN A 106 19.43 2.78 -2.36
N ILE A 107 19.11 1.73 -1.63
CA ILE A 107 18.55 1.86 -0.28
C ILE A 107 19.62 2.45 0.64
N ASN A 108 19.34 3.66 1.17
CA ASN A 108 20.24 4.34 2.10
C ASN A 108 19.92 4.00 3.55
N ALA A 109 18.63 4.04 3.91
CA ALA A 109 18.19 3.74 5.27
C ALA A 109 16.77 3.18 5.25
N LYS A 110 16.48 2.35 6.26
CA LYS A 110 15.14 1.83 6.55
C LYS A 110 14.74 2.29 7.93
N TYR A 111 13.57 2.85 8.04
CA TYR A 111 13.01 3.30 9.30
C TYR A 111 11.76 2.50 9.61
N HIS A 112 11.69 1.98 10.83
CA HIS A 112 10.42 1.54 11.36
C HIS A 112 9.65 2.79 11.76
N GLY A 113 8.37 2.80 11.54
CA GLY A 113 7.54 3.93 11.96
C GLY A 113 7.15 3.81 13.42
N LEU A 114 6.43 4.81 13.88
CA LEU A 114 5.87 4.79 15.22
C LEU A 114 4.69 3.82 15.29
N TYR A 115 4.79 2.83 16.20
CA TYR A 115 3.64 2.05 16.62
C TYR A 115 2.68 2.92 17.43
N HIS A 116 1.38 2.83 17.14
CA HIS A 116 0.32 3.51 17.88
C HIS A 116 -1.02 2.75 17.75
N GLN A 117 -2.01 3.18 18.50
CA GLN A 117 -3.39 2.75 18.28
C GLN A 117 -4.09 3.77 17.39
N GLY A 118 -4.79 3.31 16.34
CA GLY A 118 -5.42 4.23 15.41
C GLY A 118 -6.22 3.58 14.30
N THR A 119 -6.20 4.23 13.16
CA THR A 119 -6.83 3.76 11.93
C THR A 119 -5.81 3.72 10.81
N ASN A 120 -6.14 3.06 9.70
CA ASN A 120 -5.30 3.08 8.52
C ASN A 120 -4.96 4.52 8.09
N ASN A 121 -5.97 5.41 8.03
CA ASN A 121 -5.73 6.80 7.66
C ASN A 121 -4.77 7.54 8.62
N THR A 122 -4.84 7.27 9.94
CA THR A 122 -3.88 7.88 10.89
C THR A 122 -2.47 7.34 10.68
N ALA A 123 -2.32 6.07 10.36
CA ALA A 123 -1.02 5.46 10.06
C ALA A 123 -0.38 6.04 8.79
N GLU A 124 -1.17 6.15 7.71
CA GLU A 124 -0.74 6.76 6.44
C GLU A 124 -0.34 8.23 6.62
N LEU A 125 -1.11 9.02 7.39
CA LEU A 125 -0.77 10.41 7.71
C LEU A 125 0.53 10.48 8.50
N ASN A 126 0.71 9.64 9.53
CA ASN A 126 1.94 9.59 10.30
C ASN A 126 3.14 9.21 9.44
N ALA A 127 3.00 8.23 8.54
CA ALA A 127 4.06 7.83 7.62
C ALA A 127 4.51 9.00 6.73
N LEU A 128 3.57 9.73 6.16
CA LEU A 128 3.89 10.93 5.37
C LEU A 128 4.52 12.03 6.25
N PHE A 129 4.07 12.18 7.50
CA PHE A 129 4.66 13.17 8.42
C PHE A 129 6.12 12.85 8.75
N GLU A 130 6.43 11.58 9.05
CA GLU A 130 7.81 11.15 9.26
C GLU A 130 8.68 11.38 8.01
N ALA A 131 8.14 11.04 6.82
CA ALA A 131 8.82 11.29 5.55
C ALA A 131 9.13 12.79 5.34
N MET A 132 8.19 13.70 5.68
CA MET A 132 8.41 15.15 5.59
C MET A 132 9.47 15.64 6.56
N LYS A 133 9.53 15.13 7.78
CA LYS A 133 10.58 15.48 8.77
C LYS A 133 11.96 15.04 8.29
N LEU A 134 12.05 13.84 7.72
CA LEU A 134 13.30 13.36 7.12
C LEU A 134 13.72 14.20 5.92
N ALA A 135 12.75 14.55 5.06
CA ALA A 135 12.99 15.40 3.91
C ALA A 135 13.58 16.76 4.32
N ASP A 136 13.04 17.40 5.36
CA ASP A 136 13.57 18.68 5.88
C ASP A 136 15.06 18.59 6.22
N GLY A 137 15.44 17.55 6.96
CA GLY A 137 16.86 17.34 7.33
C GLY A 137 17.76 17.09 6.11
N LEU A 138 17.29 16.32 5.13
CA LEU A 138 18.05 16.00 3.91
C LEU A 138 18.15 17.21 2.97
N ILE A 139 17.09 18.01 2.86
CA ILE A 139 17.09 19.24 2.06
C ILE A 139 18.06 20.27 2.64
N LYS A 140 18.11 20.43 3.97
CA LYS A 140 19.08 21.30 4.65
C LYS A 140 20.53 20.88 4.42
N GLN A 141 20.75 19.61 4.04
CA GLN A 141 22.07 19.09 3.62
C GLN A 141 22.34 19.30 2.12
N GLY A 142 21.47 19.99 1.39
CA GLY A 142 21.64 20.31 -0.03
C GLY A 142 21.09 19.24 -1.00
N ASN A 143 20.34 18.25 -0.52
CA ASN A 143 19.78 17.23 -1.40
C ASN A 143 18.43 17.67 -2.00
N LYS A 144 18.15 17.26 -3.22
CA LYS A 144 16.81 17.34 -3.85
C LYS A 144 16.01 16.08 -3.46
N VAL A 145 14.87 16.26 -2.83
CA VAL A 145 14.10 15.17 -2.24
C VAL A 145 12.73 15.04 -2.89
N GLN A 146 12.33 13.81 -3.20
CA GLN A 146 10.97 13.45 -3.57
C GLN A 146 10.39 12.47 -2.55
N ILE A 147 9.15 12.70 -2.13
CA ILE A 147 8.37 11.79 -1.26
C ILE A 147 7.33 11.06 -2.12
N LEU A 148 7.23 9.74 -1.91
CA LEU A 148 6.33 8.85 -2.63
C LEU A 148 5.47 8.09 -1.63
N SER A 149 4.15 8.16 -1.80
CA SER A 149 3.18 7.44 -0.96
C SER A 149 2.06 6.88 -1.81
N ASP A 150 1.53 5.72 -1.46
CA ASP A 150 0.33 5.17 -2.11
C ASP A 150 -0.98 5.60 -1.43
N SER A 151 -0.90 6.37 -0.35
CA SER A 151 -2.04 7.03 0.24
C SER A 151 -2.45 8.28 -0.55
N SER A 152 -3.38 8.11 -1.46
CA SER A 152 -4.00 9.24 -2.18
C SER A 152 -4.62 10.27 -1.22
N TYR A 153 -5.13 9.81 -0.07
CA TYR A 153 -5.69 10.68 0.96
C TYR A 153 -4.62 11.58 1.58
N SER A 154 -3.53 10.99 2.08
CA SER A 154 -2.46 11.72 2.76
C SER A 154 -1.76 12.70 1.83
N VAL A 155 -1.46 12.29 0.59
CA VAL A 155 -0.87 13.17 -0.44
C VAL A 155 -1.78 14.36 -0.72
N LYS A 156 -3.08 14.13 -1.03
CA LYS A 156 -4.02 15.22 -1.33
C LYS A 156 -4.31 16.09 -0.12
N ALA A 157 -4.33 15.51 1.08
CA ALA A 157 -4.52 16.29 2.31
C ALA A 157 -3.46 17.39 2.42
N MET A 158 -2.19 17.08 2.18
CA MET A 158 -1.11 18.06 2.27
C MET A 158 -1.03 18.97 1.04
N THR A 159 -1.07 18.41 -0.16
CA THR A 159 -0.77 19.16 -1.39
C THR A 159 -1.96 19.95 -1.95
N GLN A 160 -3.21 19.60 -1.56
CA GLN A 160 -4.41 20.18 -2.17
C GLN A 160 -5.41 20.72 -1.16
N TRP A 161 -5.64 20.04 -0.04
CA TRP A 161 -6.80 20.35 0.80
C TRP A 161 -6.47 21.16 2.06
N ALA A 162 -5.32 20.95 2.70
CA ALA A 162 -4.98 21.54 3.99
C ALA A 162 -5.02 23.07 3.98
N ALA A 163 -4.54 23.73 2.93
CA ALA A 163 -4.64 25.18 2.78
C ALA A 163 -6.11 25.68 2.79
N GLY A 164 -7.00 24.91 2.16
CA GLY A 164 -8.44 25.19 2.15
C GLY A 164 -9.09 24.96 3.51
N TRP A 165 -8.72 23.90 4.20
CA TRP A 165 -9.19 23.60 5.55
C TRP A 165 -8.69 24.64 6.56
N GLN A 166 -7.44 25.06 6.47
CA GLN A 166 -6.90 26.12 7.32
C GLN A 166 -7.72 27.43 7.20
N ARG A 167 -8.05 27.86 5.96
CA ARG A 167 -8.89 29.05 5.73
C ARG A 167 -10.31 28.90 6.28
N LYS A 168 -10.80 27.66 6.45
CA LYS A 168 -12.11 27.33 7.02
C LYS A 168 -12.04 26.90 8.49
N ASN A 169 -11.01 27.34 9.20
CA ASN A 169 -10.79 26.99 10.60
C ASN A 169 -10.83 25.46 10.85
N TRP A 170 -10.22 24.68 9.93
CA TRP A 170 -10.09 23.22 10.00
C TRP A 170 -11.43 22.48 10.06
N THR A 171 -12.44 23.01 9.39
CA THR A 171 -13.73 22.35 9.22
C THR A 171 -13.89 21.79 7.81
N ARG A 172 -14.70 20.74 7.69
CA ARG A 172 -15.08 20.11 6.41
C ARG A 172 -16.55 20.43 6.15
N GLY A 173 -16.83 21.19 5.08
CA GLY A 173 -18.20 21.55 4.73
C GLY A 173 -18.88 22.47 5.76
N LYS A 174 -20.18 22.28 5.98
CA LYS A 174 -20.98 23.06 6.93
C LYS A 174 -20.72 22.60 8.38
N ASN A 175 -19.65 23.09 9.01
CA ASN A 175 -19.28 22.80 10.41
C ASN A 175 -18.99 21.32 10.71
N GLU A 176 -18.70 20.51 9.71
CA GLU A 176 -18.32 19.12 9.90
C GLU A 176 -16.88 19.04 10.43
N VAL A 177 -16.68 18.29 11.50
CA VAL A 177 -15.35 18.11 12.11
C VAL A 177 -14.44 17.36 11.15
N LEU A 178 -13.28 17.93 10.89
CA LEU A 178 -12.27 17.25 10.06
C LEU A 178 -11.68 16.07 10.85
N ALA A 179 -11.81 14.86 10.30
CA ALA A 179 -11.14 13.69 10.88
C ALA A 179 -9.62 13.91 10.89
N ASN A 180 -8.96 13.51 11.98
CA ASN A 180 -7.52 13.68 12.20
C ASN A 180 -7.03 15.14 12.17
N ALA A 181 -7.91 16.11 12.51
CA ALA A 181 -7.63 17.54 12.40
C ALA A 181 -6.33 17.95 13.09
N GLU A 182 -6.07 17.49 14.32
CA GLU A 182 -4.87 17.86 15.07
C GLU A 182 -3.58 17.34 14.43
N LEU A 183 -3.60 16.12 13.89
CA LEU A 183 -2.47 15.56 13.15
C LEU A 183 -2.24 16.34 11.84
N ILE A 184 -3.30 16.59 11.08
CA ILE A 184 -3.23 17.33 9.82
C ILE A 184 -2.74 18.78 10.05
N LYS A 185 -3.14 19.45 11.13
CA LYS A 185 -2.63 20.78 11.50
C LYS A 185 -1.12 20.76 11.72
N LYS A 186 -0.63 19.80 12.52
CA LYS A 186 0.81 19.62 12.79
C LYS A 186 1.59 19.35 11.50
N MET A 187 1.08 18.45 10.68
CA MET A 187 1.67 18.11 9.38
C MET A 187 1.73 19.33 8.46
N TYR A 188 0.65 20.08 8.35
CA TYR A 188 0.59 21.25 7.50
C TYR A 188 1.50 22.39 7.99
N ALA A 189 1.60 22.60 9.30
CA ALA A 189 2.58 23.52 9.85
C ALA A 189 4.03 23.17 9.50
N CYS A 190 4.35 21.88 9.45
CA CYS A 190 5.64 21.40 8.95
C CYS A 190 5.75 21.61 7.42
N PHE A 191 4.74 21.21 6.66
CA PHE A 191 4.73 21.25 5.20
C PHE A 191 4.97 22.66 4.64
N VAL A 192 4.39 23.69 5.23
CA VAL A 192 4.56 25.09 4.78
C VAL A 192 5.96 25.66 5.06
N GLN A 193 6.76 25.00 5.88
CA GLN A 193 8.17 25.36 6.13
C GLN A 193 9.14 24.69 5.16
N LEU A 194 8.67 23.65 4.44
CA LEU A 194 9.48 22.94 3.46
C LEU A 194 9.59 23.78 2.16
N PRO A 195 10.67 23.63 1.40
CA PRO A 195 10.84 24.33 0.14
C PRO A 195 9.70 24.02 -0.84
N ALA A 196 9.31 25.02 -1.62
CA ALA A 196 8.20 24.90 -2.57
C ALA A 196 8.45 23.88 -3.70
N ASP A 197 9.70 23.52 -3.94
CA ASP A 197 10.13 22.53 -4.93
C ASP A 197 10.18 21.09 -4.38
N LEU A 198 9.86 20.88 -3.10
CA LEU A 198 9.67 19.53 -2.57
C LEU A 198 8.55 18.83 -3.32
N SER A 199 8.88 17.72 -3.95
CA SER A 199 7.91 16.89 -4.66
C SER A 199 7.30 15.85 -3.72
N ILE A 200 5.97 15.86 -3.57
CA ILE A 200 5.22 14.79 -2.90
C ILE A 200 4.24 14.20 -3.91
N ILE A 201 4.41 12.94 -4.27
CA ILE A 201 3.60 12.28 -5.29
C ILE A 201 2.92 11.02 -4.79
N HIS A 202 1.78 10.73 -5.41
CA HIS A 202 1.08 9.46 -5.22
C HIS A 202 1.63 8.41 -6.19
N VAL A 203 1.98 7.23 -5.65
CA VAL A 203 2.31 6.03 -6.41
C VAL A 203 1.19 5.01 -6.27
N LYS A 204 1.11 4.05 -7.18
CA LYS A 204 0.11 3.00 -7.06
C LYS A 204 0.58 1.92 -6.10
N GLY A 205 -0.18 1.67 -5.04
CA GLY A 205 0.07 0.57 -4.09
C GLY A 205 0.04 -0.81 -4.76
N HIS A 206 0.82 -1.74 -4.21
CA HIS A 206 0.92 -3.14 -4.66
C HIS A 206 1.13 -3.30 -6.17
N SER A 207 1.93 -2.44 -6.78
CA SER A 207 2.17 -2.41 -8.22
C SER A 207 3.59 -2.84 -8.62
N GLY A 208 4.37 -3.38 -7.69
CA GLY A 208 5.75 -3.81 -7.90
C GLY A 208 6.76 -2.65 -7.79
N VAL A 209 6.37 -1.52 -7.18
CA VAL A 209 7.29 -0.43 -6.82
C VAL A 209 8.03 -0.86 -5.56
N GLU A 210 9.28 -1.29 -5.71
CA GLU A 210 10.08 -1.92 -4.63
C GLU A 210 10.12 -1.07 -3.36
N GLY A 211 10.34 0.24 -3.49
CA GLY A 211 10.41 1.14 -2.35
C GLY A 211 9.10 1.21 -1.55
N ASN A 212 7.95 1.19 -2.24
CA ASN A 212 6.64 1.18 -1.59
C ASN A 212 6.38 -0.15 -0.87
N GLU A 213 6.69 -1.28 -1.54
CA GLU A 213 6.52 -2.59 -0.91
C GLU A 213 7.46 -2.80 0.29
N LEU A 214 8.60 -2.13 0.28
CA LEU A 214 9.53 -2.16 1.41
C LEU A 214 9.03 -1.26 2.56
N ALA A 215 8.39 -0.11 2.27
CA ALA A 215 7.75 0.73 3.28
C ALA A 215 6.58 -0.02 3.96
N ASP A 216 5.73 -0.72 3.19
CA ASP A 216 4.68 -1.61 3.72
C ASP A 216 5.26 -2.68 4.67
N ARG A 217 6.37 -3.36 4.27
CA ARG A 217 7.05 -4.32 5.15
C ARG A 217 7.58 -3.69 6.44
N MET A 218 8.12 -2.48 6.38
CA MET A 218 8.61 -1.77 7.58
C MET A 218 7.46 -1.44 8.52
N CYS A 219 6.32 -1.02 7.96
CA CYS A 219 5.10 -0.80 8.71
C CYS A 219 4.64 -2.08 9.44
N PHE A 220 4.59 -3.21 8.73
CA PHE A 220 4.23 -4.51 9.32
C PHE A 220 5.19 -4.94 10.45
N ILE A 221 6.50 -4.76 10.25
CA ILE A 221 7.51 -5.06 11.29
C ILE A 221 7.28 -4.19 12.52
N ALA A 222 7.06 -2.88 12.34
CA ALA A 222 6.81 -1.96 13.45
C ALA A 222 5.55 -2.32 14.25
N MET A 223 4.46 -2.75 13.59
CA MET A 223 3.26 -3.25 14.27
C MET A 223 3.52 -4.54 15.06
N ARG A 224 4.26 -5.49 14.47
CA ARG A 224 4.57 -6.77 15.10
C ARG A 224 5.45 -6.59 16.34
N ASP A 225 6.50 -5.78 16.22
CA ASP A 225 7.52 -5.61 17.25
C ASP A 225 7.16 -4.47 18.24
N LYS A 226 6.10 -3.71 17.95
CA LYS A 226 5.59 -2.57 18.74
C LYS A 226 6.65 -1.48 18.97
N VAL A 227 7.39 -1.14 17.93
CA VAL A 227 8.46 -0.14 17.92
C VAL A 227 8.13 1.06 17.02
#